data_08e2e7f0c75e6abc739dc58f5c475cac
#
_entry.id   08e2e7f0c75e6abc739dc58f5c475cac
#
_cell.length_a   1.000
_cell.length_b   1.000
_cell.length_c   1.000
_cell.angle_alpha   90.00
_cell.angle_beta   90.00
_cell.angle_gamma   90.00
#
_symmetry.space_group_name_H-M   'P 1'
#
loop_
_entity.id
_entity.type
_entity.pdbx_description
1 polymer ?
#
loop_
_entity_poly.entity_id
_entity_poly.type
_entity_poly.pdbx_seq_one_letter_code
_entity_poly.pdbx_strand_id
1 'polypeptide(L)'
;MDVIDENKMINSDETKNKFWNMFIIDALIGNTDRHNGNRGFLVNTEKNEIEFSPIYDCGSCLNPMLEDEELAKLNDVELKNLAINCYSCIKEHSKKINYMTFLKQMANKECNDAIRRTFEKIKIKDIYK
;
A
#
# COMPACT_ATOMS: atom_id res chain seq x y z
N MET A 1 7.35 -3.63 -12.53
CA MET A 1 7.76 -2.22 -12.76
C MET A 1 8.21 -1.96 -14.20
N ASP A 2 8.73 -2.95 -14.86
CA ASP A 2 9.26 -2.82 -16.25
C ASP A 2 8.23 -2.28 -17.25
N VAL A 3 6.96 -2.70 -17.12
CA VAL A 3 5.85 -2.21 -17.99
C VAL A 3 5.63 -0.70 -17.86
N ILE A 4 5.89 -0.12 -16.70
CA ILE A 4 5.77 1.32 -16.46
C ILE A 4 6.90 2.07 -17.17
N ASP A 5 8.10 1.54 -17.11
CA ASP A 5 9.28 2.17 -17.72
C ASP A 5 9.28 2.11 -19.26
N GLU A 6 8.62 1.09 -19.83
CA GLU A 6 8.55 0.92 -21.30
C GLU A 6 7.47 1.77 -21.96
N ASN A 7 6.47 2.27 -21.22
CA ASN A 7 5.36 3.04 -21.80
C ASN A 7 5.66 4.54 -21.80
N LYS A 8 5.88 5.10 -23.00
CA LYS A 8 6.19 6.53 -23.19
C LYS A 8 5.08 7.51 -22.80
N MET A 9 3.85 7.04 -22.67
CA MET A 9 2.69 7.87 -22.25
C MET A 9 2.57 7.98 -20.74
N ILE A 10 3.29 7.16 -19.98
CA ILE A 10 3.28 7.15 -18.53
C ILE A 10 4.47 7.95 -18.00
N ASN A 11 4.21 8.89 -17.11
CA ASN A 11 5.29 9.47 -16.30
C ASN A 11 5.76 8.41 -15.31
N SER A 12 6.87 7.75 -15.65
CA SER A 12 7.39 6.60 -14.90
C SER A 12 7.67 6.93 -13.44
N ASP A 13 8.36 8.03 -13.16
CA ASP A 13 8.75 8.42 -11.81
C ASP A 13 7.54 8.76 -10.94
N GLU A 14 6.59 9.51 -11.48
CA GLU A 14 5.36 9.86 -10.78
C GLU A 14 4.51 8.61 -10.50
N THR A 15 4.39 7.73 -11.47
CA THR A 15 3.63 6.48 -11.35
C THR A 15 4.24 5.56 -10.30
N LYS A 16 5.56 5.40 -10.29
CA LYS A 16 6.28 4.63 -9.26
C LYS A 16 6.10 5.24 -7.88
N ASN A 17 6.17 6.57 -7.77
CA ASN A 17 5.93 7.27 -6.51
C ASN A 17 4.51 7.04 -6.00
N LYS A 18 3.49 7.15 -6.85
CA LYS A 18 2.08 6.88 -6.49
C LYS A 18 1.88 5.42 -6.10
N PHE A 19 2.48 4.46 -6.82
CA PHE A 19 2.44 3.04 -6.51
C PHE A 19 3.02 2.73 -5.12
N TRP A 20 4.21 3.24 -4.83
CA TRP A 20 4.85 3.00 -3.53
C TRP A 20 4.13 3.71 -2.38
N ASN A 21 3.60 4.91 -2.61
CA ASN A 21 2.75 5.57 -1.61
C ASN A 21 1.49 4.75 -1.31
N MET A 22 0.84 4.19 -2.32
CA MET A 22 -0.29 3.26 -2.16
C MET A 22 0.13 2.03 -1.34
N PHE A 23 1.26 1.42 -1.65
CA PHE A 23 1.78 0.25 -0.93
C PHE A 23 2.01 0.54 0.56
N ILE A 24 2.60 1.70 0.89
CA ILE A 24 2.82 2.10 2.28
C ILE A 24 1.49 2.35 3.01
N ILE A 25 0.53 3.00 2.36
CA ILE A 25 -0.80 3.22 2.94
C ILE A 25 -1.50 1.89 3.18
N ASP A 26 -1.47 0.99 2.20
CA ASP A 26 -2.06 -0.36 2.33
C ASP A 26 -1.42 -1.15 3.49
N ALA A 27 -0.12 -1.01 3.69
CA ALA A 27 0.59 -1.62 4.82
C ALA A 27 0.13 -1.04 6.17
N LEU A 28 -0.07 0.29 6.25
CA LEU A 28 -0.51 0.98 7.46
C LEU A 28 -1.93 0.60 7.86
N ILE A 29 -2.84 0.50 6.89
CA ILE A 29 -4.25 0.18 7.15
C ILE A 29 -4.54 -1.32 7.11
N GLY A 30 -3.53 -2.15 6.85
CA GLY A 30 -3.67 -3.60 6.76
C GLY A 30 -4.56 -4.06 5.61
N ASN A 31 -4.45 -3.42 4.44
CA ASN A 31 -5.22 -3.80 3.26
C ASN A 31 -4.63 -5.06 2.61
N THR A 32 -5.38 -6.14 2.63
CA THR A 32 -4.97 -7.44 2.09
C THR A 32 -5.51 -7.72 0.68
N ASP A 33 -6.29 -6.81 0.11
CA ASP A 33 -7.02 -7.03 -1.15
C ASP A 33 -6.69 -6.03 -2.26
N ARG A 34 -5.49 -5.47 -2.30
CA ARG A 34 -5.01 -4.58 -3.37
C ARG A 34 -4.65 -5.38 -4.63
N HIS A 35 -5.60 -6.14 -5.17
CA HIS A 35 -5.42 -6.83 -6.45
C HIS A 35 -5.50 -5.85 -7.65
N ASN A 36 -5.28 -6.36 -8.85
CA ASN A 36 -5.23 -5.52 -10.07
C ASN A 36 -6.56 -4.79 -10.37
N GLY A 37 -7.69 -5.29 -9.90
CA GLY A 37 -9.00 -4.63 -10.03
C GLY A 37 -9.20 -3.45 -9.09
N ASN A 38 -8.37 -3.33 -8.02
CA ASN A 38 -8.45 -2.28 -7.00
C ASN A 38 -7.36 -1.21 -7.16
N ARG A 39 -6.76 -1.15 -8.34
CA ARG A 39 -5.84 -0.12 -8.79
C ARG A 39 -5.94 0.04 -10.30
N GLY A 40 -5.59 1.19 -10.83
CA GLY A 40 -5.72 1.43 -12.25
C GLY A 40 -5.01 2.68 -12.74
N PHE A 41 -5.27 3.00 -13.97
CA PHE A 41 -4.76 4.19 -14.63
C PHE A 41 -5.92 5.02 -15.17
N LEU A 42 -5.76 6.33 -15.09
CA LEU A 42 -6.64 7.30 -15.75
C LEU A 42 -5.98 7.73 -17.07
N VAL A 43 -6.76 7.69 -18.13
CA VAL A 43 -6.31 8.11 -19.46
C VAL A 43 -6.92 9.46 -19.79
N ASN A 44 -6.08 10.47 -19.96
CA ASN A 44 -6.48 11.77 -20.46
C ASN A 44 -6.24 11.80 -21.98
N THR A 45 -7.30 11.63 -22.75
CA THR A 45 -7.22 11.59 -24.21
C THR A 45 -6.89 12.94 -24.86
N GLU A 46 -7.24 14.05 -24.21
CA GLU A 46 -6.96 15.40 -24.73
C GLU A 46 -5.46 15.73 -24.61
N LYS A 47 -4.84 15.34 -23.51
CA LYS A 47 -3.42 15.57 -23.25
C LYS A 47 -2.52 14.42 -23.68
N ASN A 48 -3.11 13.29 -24.08
CA ASN A 48 -2.38 12.06 -24.38
C ASN A 48 -1.48 11.59 -23.22
N GLU A 49 -2.02 11.66 -22.02
CA GLU A 49 -1.33 11.30 -20.78
C GLU A 49 -2.03 10.15 -20.07
N ILE A 50 -1.25 9.32 -19.40
CA ILE A 50 -1.73 8.24 -18.54
C ILE A 50 -1.16 8.47 -17.14
N GLU A 51 -2.03 8.52 -16.14
CA GLU A 51 -1.63 8.67 -14.76
C GLU A 51 -2.19 7.53 -13.89
N PHE A 52 -1.48 7.23 -12.81
CA PHE A 52 -1.95 6.26 -11.82
C PHE A 52 -3.18 6.81 -11.10
N SER A 53 -4.25 6.02 -11.01
CA SER A 53 -5.49 6.45 -10.38
C SER A 53 -5.31 6.78 -8.87
N PRO A 54 -6.16 7.62 -8.29
CA PRO A 54 -6.27 7.71 -6.84
C PRO A 54 -6.56 6.35 -6.21
N ILE A 55 -6.22 6.19 -4.92
CA ILE A 55 -6.48 4.97 -4.17
C ILE A 55 -8.00 4.82 -3.97
N TYR A 56 -8.52 3.65 -4.28
CA TYR A 56 -9.93 3.28 -4.08
C TYR A 56 -10.04 1.86 -3.55
N ASP A 57 -11.23 1.47 -3.11
CA ASP A 57 -11.55 0.15 -2.57
C ASP A 57 -10.61 -0.31 -1.45
N CYS A 58 -10.75 0.35 -0.30
CA CYS A 58 -10.04 0.00 0.92
C CYS A 58 -10.91 -0.81 1.90
N GLY A 59 -11.94 -1.51 1.40
CA GLY A 59 -12.88 -2.27 2.23
C GLY A 59 -12.26 -3.46 2.98
N SER A 60 -11.12 -3.96 2.53
CA SER A 60 -10.42 -5.10 3.17
C SER A 60 -9.31 -4.65 4.13
N CYS A 61 -9.56 -3.55 4.86
CA CYS A 61 -8.62 -2.98 5.81
C CYS A 61 -8.94 -3.40 7.25
N LEU A 62 -7.95 -3.32 8.13
CA LEU A 62 -8.09 -3.51 9.58
C LEU A 62 -8.75 -4.86 9.96
N ASN A 63 -8.39 -5.93 9.25
CA ASN A 63 -8.94 -7.27 9.49
C ASN A 63 -10.49 -7.31 9.43
N PRO A 64 -11.12 -7.09 8.29
CA PRO A 64 -12.57 -6.96 8.15
C PRO A 64 -13.34 -8.24 8.50
N MET A 65 -12.65 -9.35 8.72
CA MET A 65 -13.23 -10.64 9.14
C MET A 65 -13.43 -10.74 10.66
N LEU A 66 -12.92 -9.77 11.42
CA LEU A 66 -13.08 -9.71 12.87
C LEU A 66 -14.12 -8.67 13.24
N GLU A 67 -15.07 -9.05 14.08
CA GLU A 67 -16.03 -8.13 14.66
C GLU A 67 -15.35 -7.21 15.68
N ASP A 68 -15.89 -6.00 15.87
CA ASP A 68 -15.34 -5.01 16.81
C ASP A 68 -15.22 -5.57 18.22
N GLU A 69 -16.17 -6.41 18.64
CA GLU A 69 -16.16 -7.09 19.94
C GLU A 69 -15.05 -8.12 20.08
N GLU A 70 -14.66 -8.77 18.98
CA GLU A 70 -13.55 -9.72 18.94
C GLU A 70 -12.21 -8.99 19.01
N LEU A 71 -12.08 -7.89 18.23
CA LEU A 71 -10.89 -7.03 18.26
C LEU A 71 -10.64 -6.44 19.66
N ALA A 72 -11.71 -6.01 20.34
CA ALA A 72 -11.61 -5.44 21.68
C ALA A 72 -11.14 -6.44 22.77
N LYS A 73 -11.24 -7.74 22.51
CA LYS A 73 -10.80 -8.80 23.42
C LYS A 73 -9.34 -9.20 23.23
N LEU A 74 -8.71 -8.78 22.12
CA LEU A 74 -7.33 -9.15 21.83
C LEU A 74 -6.36 -8.41 22.75
N ASN A 75 -5.35 -9.12 23.21
CA ASN A 75 -4.23 -8.54 23.94
C ASN A 75 -3.19 -7.95 22.97
N ASP A 76 -2.22 -7.22 23.51
CA ASP A 76 -1.17 -6.55 22.71
C ASP A 76 -0.34 -7.53 21.85
N VAL A 77 -0.14 -8.76 22.30
CA VAL A 77 0.61 -9.79 21.56
C VAL A 77 -0.19 -10.27 20.35
N GLU A 78 -1.48 -10.50 20.54
CA GLU A 78 -2.40 -10.92 19.47
C GLU A 78 -2.57 -9.82 18.43
N LEU A 79 -2.73 -8.56 18.84
CA LEU A 79 -2.78 -7.40 17.94
C LEU A 79 -1.50 -7.24 17.14
N LYS A 80 -0.33 -7.40 17.78
CA LYS A 80 0.95 -7.39 17.06
C LYS A 80 1.07 -8.53 16.06
N ASN A 81 0.60 -9.73 16.41
CA ASN A 81 0.60 -10.86 15.49
C ASN A 81 -0.28 -10.63 14.27
N LEU A 82 -1.45 -10.01 14.43
CA LEU A 82 -2.29 -9.61 13.29
C LEU A 82 -1.56 -8.64 12.35
N ALA A 83 -0.89 -7.63 12.89
CA ALA A 83 -0.13 -6.67 12.09
C ALA A 83 1.06 -7.30 11.37
N ILE A 84 1.79 -8.20 12.03
CA ILE A 84 2.96 -8.90 11.47
C ILE A 84 2.55 -9.87 10.36
N ASN A 85 1.40 -10.52 10.48
CA ASN A 85 0.90 -11.51 9.53
C ASN A 85 0.03 -10.92 8.42
N CYS A 86 0.17 -9.64 8.14
CA CYS A 86 -0.55 -8.98 7.06
C CYS A 86 0.20 -9.10 5.72
N TYR A 87 -0.48 -9.63 4.70
CA TYR A 87 0.08 -9.89 3.40
C TYR A 87 -0.59 -9.05 2.31
N SER A 88 0.23 -8.48 1.44
CA SER A 88 -0.24 -7.81 0.23
C SER A 88 -0.73 -8.81 -0.81
N CYS A 89 -1.66 -8.40 -1.67
CA CYS A 89 -1.95 -9.12 -2.91
C CYS A 89 -0.84 -9.01 -3.95
N ILE A 90 0.06 -8.03 -3.79
CA ILE A 90 1.22 -7.86 -4.65
C ILE A 90 2.19 -9.00 -4.37
N LYS A 91 2.73 -9.57 -5.45
CA LYS A 91 3.64 -10.72 -5.38
C LYS A 91 5.04 -10.34 -5.83
N GLU A 92 6.00 -10.89 -5.15
CA GLU A 92 7.40 -10.90 -5.57
C GLU A 92 7.82 -12.36 -5.74
N HIS A 93 8.41 -12.73 -6.88
CA HIS A 93 8.77 -14.11 -7.20
C HIS A 93 7.61 -15.12 -6.96
N SER A 94 6.41 -14.74 -7.40
CA SER A 94 5.16 -15.54 -7.26
C SER A 94 4.64 -15.72 -5.83
N LYS A 95 5.26 -15.12 -4.83
CA LYS A 95 4.82 -15.16 -3.42
C LYS A 95 4.24 -13.82 -3.00
N LYS A 96 3.16 -13.85 -2.23
CA LYS A 96 2.59 -12.64 -1.62
C LYS A 96 3.61 -11.99 -0.69
N ILE A 97 3.74 -10.68 -0.79
CA ILE A 97 4.64 -9.90 0.07
C ILE A 97 4.01 -9.75 1.46
N ASN A 98 4.74 -10.17 2.50
CA ASN A 98 4.41 -9.77 3.86
C ASN A 98 4.86 -8.31 4.06
N TYR A 99 3.92 -7.41 4.36
CA TYR A 99 4.21 -5.98 4.47
C TYR A 99 5.33 -5.69 5.48
N MET A 100 5.22 -6.23 6.68
CA MET A 100 6.17 -5.94 7.75
C MET A 100 7.58 -6.45 7.42
N THR A 101 7.68 -7.66 6.89
CA THR A 101 8.98 -8.24 6.49
C THR A 101 9.62 -7.43 5.38
N PHE A 102 8.85 -7.06 4.36
CA PHE A 102 9.35 -6.27 3.23
C PHE A 102 9.85 -4.88 3.66
N LEU A 103 9.05 -4.18 4.48
CA LEU A 103 9.42 -2.84 4.98
C LEU A 103 10.66 -2.87 5.87
N LYS A 104 10.79 -3.89 6.73
CA LYS A 104 11.96 -4.03 7.62
C LYS A 104 13.26 -4.28 6.89
N GLN A 105 13.22 -4.92 5.73
CA GLN A 105 14.44 -5.18 4.93
C GLN A 105 15.09 -3.90 4.40
N MET A 106 14.31 -2.83 4.21
CA MET A 106 14.77 -1.55 3.67
C MET A 106 15.56 -1.68 2.34
N ALA A 107 15.32 -2.76 1.59
CA ALA A 107 16.11 -3.13 0.41
C ALA A 107 15.73 -2.33 -0.84
N ASN A 108 14.50 -1.80 -0.90
CA ASN A 108 14.01 -1.04 -2.05
C ASN A 108 14.05 0.46 -1.77
N LYS A 109 14.90 1.19 -2.52
CA LYS A 109 15.07 2.63 -2.34
C LYS A 109 13.79 3.43 -2.57
N GLU A 110 13.04 3.12 -3.63
CA GLU A 110 11.80 3.83 -3.96
C GLU A 110 10.73 3.64 -2.88
N CYS A 111 10.64 2.43 -2.33
CA CYS A 111 9.80 2.13 -1.17
C CYS A 111 10.23 2.91 0.07
N ASN A 112 11.53 2.98 0.36
CA ASN A 112 12.06 3.71 1.51
C ASN A 112 11.78 5.21 1.40
N ASP A 113 11.89 5.78 0.20
CA ASP A 113 11.56 7.17 -0.08
C ASP A 113 10.04 7.41 0.10
N ALA A 114 9.20 6.44 -0.27
CA ALA A 114 7.76 6.50 -0.04
C ALA A 114 7.40 6.45 1.45
N ILE A 115 8.09 5.64 2.25
CA ILE A 115 7.94 5.62 3.71
C ILE A 115 8.16 7.03 4.25
N ARG A 116 9.27 7.65 3.89
CA ARG A 116 9.61 9.00 4.35
C ARG A 116 8.53 10.02 3.97
N ARG A 117 8.14 10.08 2.69
CA ARG A 117 7.08 10.98 2.20
C ARG A 117 5.75 10.78 2.91
N THR A 118 5.38 9.53 3.19
CA THR A 118 4.10 9.22 3.84
C THR A 118 4.12 9.65 5.30
N PHE A 119 5.19 9.33 6.03
CA PHE A 119 5.31 9.71 7.44
C PHE A 119 5.45 11.22 7.66
N GLU A 120 6.06 11.95 6.74
CA GLU A 120 6.09 13.42 6.79
C GLU A 120 4.70 14.05 6.70
N LYS A 121 3.78 13.41 5.97
CA LYS A 121 2.39 13.88 5.81
C LYS A 121 1.48 13.47 6.95
N ILE A 122 1.77 12.38 7.64
CA ILE A 122 0.98 11.89 8.77
C ILE A 122 1.35 12.68 10.02
N LYS A 123 0.40 13.45 10.53
CA LYS A 123 0.53 14.11 11.82
C LYS A 123 0.26 13.09 12.93
N ILE A 124 1.30 12.36 13.32
CA ILE A 124 1.21 11.30 14.35
C ILE A 124 0.53 11.81 15.63
N LYS A 125 0.73 13.08 15.99
CA LYS A 125 0.08 13.71 17.16
C LYS A 125 -1.45 13.73 17.08
N ASP A 126 -2.01 13.67 15.89
CA ASP A 126 -3.45 13.70 15.68
C ASP A 126 -4.08 12.30 15.75
N ILE A 127 -3.27 11.23 15.64
CA ILE A 127 -3.72 9.83 15.71
C ILE A 127 -3.92 9.38 17.17
N TYR A 128 -3.14 9.93 18.11
CA TYR A 128 -3.15 9.55 19.53
C TYR A 128 -3.99 10.49 20.42
N LYS A 129 -4.84 11.28 19.81
CA LYS A 129 -5.84 12.07 20.55
C LYS A 129 -7.08 11.24 20.82
#